data_f7451413537f4c9845cca6a3b439dbed
#
_entry.id   f7451413537f4c9845cca6a3b439dbed
#
_cell.length_a   1.000
_cell.length_b   1.000
_cell.length_c   1.000
_cell.angle_alpha   90.00
_cell.angle_beta   90.00
_cell.angle_gamma   90.00
#
_symmetry.space_group_name_H-M   'P 1'
#
loop_
_entity.id
_entity.type
_entity.pdbx_description
1 polymer ?
#
loop_
_entity_poly.entity_id
_entity_poly.type
_entity_poly.pdbx_seq_one_letter_code
_entity_poly.pdbx_strand_id
1 'polypeptide(L)'
;MSTMIQTLYKPVEPNTFNIAKDIKLLICDVDGVFSDGLIYMGNNGEELKTFHTRDGYGVKSLLNAGIEVAVITGRQSNIVENRMHALGISLVYQGQDDKLQAYQDICDKLKISPKHTGYIGDDLIDWPVMEKVALKVCVADGHPLLVQRANYVTKTLGGHGAVREVCDLILQSRNELEVHQGLSI
;
A
#
# COMPACT_ATOMS: atom_id res chain seq x y z
N MET A 1 26.17 15.83 1.37
CA MET A 1 24.71 15.65 1.49
C MET A 1 24.19 15.14 0.15
N SER A 2 23.52 14.00 0.09
CA SER A 2 22.94 13.51 -1.17
C SER A 2 21.81 14.47 -1.60
N THR A 3 21.78 14.84 -2.86
CA THR A 3 20.73 15.72 -3.39
C THR A 3 19.41 14.95 -3.43
N MET A 4 18.36 15.45 -2.76
CA MET A 4 17.02 14.86 -2.77
C MET A 4 16.46 14.84 -4.19
N ILE A 5 15.77 13.77 -4.54
CA ILE A 5 15.07 13.63 -5.82
C ILE A 5 13.68 14.26 -5.69
N GLN A 6 13.36 15.18 -6.59
CA GLN A 6 12.02 15.80 -6.60
C GLN A 6 10.99 14.82 -7.16
N THR A 7 9.95 14.59 -6.42
CA THR A 7 8.79 13.79 -6.85
C THR A 7 7.52 14.64 -6.87
N LEU A 8 6.41 14.08 -7.34
CA LEU A 8 5.13 14.79 -7.43
C LEU A 8 4.62 15.29 -6.07
N TYR A 9 4.92 14.56 -4.99
CA TYR A 9 4.35 14.85 -3.68
C TYR A 9 5.34 15.56 -2.75
N LYS A 10 6.58 15.11 -2.71
CA LYS A 10 7.64 15.67 -1.87
C LYS A 10 9.03 15.21 -2.34
N PRO A 11 10.12 15.89 -1.92
CA PRO A 11 11.47 15.39 -2.12
C PRO A 11 11.69 14.04 -1.43
N VAL A 12 12.41 13.14 -2.09
CA VAL A 12 12.69 11.77 -1.61
C VAL A 12 14.20 11.50 -1.62
N GLU A 13 14.69 10.79 -0.64
CA GLU A 13 16.07 10.31 -0.59
C GLU A 13 16.38 9.42 -1.81
N PRO A 14 17.55 9.58 -2.47
CA PRO A 14 17.93 8.78 -3.63
C PRO A 14 17.84 7.27 -3.39
N ASN A 15 18.21 6.80 -2.20
CA ASN A 15 18.13 5.39 -1.84
C ASN A 15 16.68 4.89 -1.85
N THR A 16 15.76 5.64 -1.25
CA THR A 16 14.32 5.29 -1.23
C THR A 16 13.73 5.28 -2.65
N PHE A 17 14.12 6.25 -3.48
CA PHE A 17 13.68 6.32 -4.87
C PHE A 17 14.17 5.13 -5.69
N ASN A 18 15.42 4.70 -5.49
CA ASN A 18 15.97 3.52 -6.15
C ASN A 18 15.31 2.23 -5.66
N ILE A 19 15.02 2.11 -4.37
CA ILE A 19 14.23 0.98 -3.84
C ILE A 19 12.85 0.93 -4.50
N ALA A 20 12.15 2.06 -4.60
CA ALA A 20 10.83 2.13 -5.24
C ALA A 20 10.86 1.64 -6.70
N LYS A 21 11.93 1.92 -7.44
CA LYS A 21 12.13 1.47 -8.81
C LYS A 21 12.14 -0.06 -8.96
N ASP A 22 12.67 -0.76 -7.96
CA ASP A 22 12.87 -2.21 -8.00
C ASP A 22 11.70 -3.01 -7.43
N ILE A 23 10.62 -2.33 -7.01
CA ILE A 23 9.42 -2.97 -6.46
C ILE A 23 8.67 -3.74 -7.54
N LYS A 24 8.32 -4.98 -7.23
CA LYS A 24 7.50 -5.88 -8.05
C LYS A 24 6.19 -6.28 -7.37
N LEU A 25 6.10 -6.09 -6.06
CA LEU A 25 4.93 -6.37 -5.25
C LEU A 25 4.75 -5.25 -4.23
N LEU A 26 3.59 -4.60 -4.25
CA LEU A 26 3.14 -3.67 -3.22
C LEU A 26 2.06 -4.33 -2.38
N ILE A 27 2.28 -4.41 -1.07
CA ILE A 27 1.31 -4.95 -0.11
C ILE A 27 0.76 -3.79 0.72
N CYS A 28 -0.55 -3.77 0.92
CA CYS A 28 -1.22 -2.72 1.66
C CYS A 28 -2.04 -3.29 2.81
N ASP A 29 -2.03 -2.62 3.96
CA ASP A 29 -3.12 -2.75 4.92
C ASP A 29 -4.39 -2.08 4.38
N VAL A 30 -5.51 -2.26 5.06
CA VAL A 30 -6.81 -1.68 4.68
C VAL A 30 -7.22 -0.55 5.61
N ASP A 31 -7.44 -0.88 6.88
CA ASP A 31 -7.96 0.09 7.85
C ASP A 31 -6.85 1.08 8.24
N GLY A 32 -7.05 2.37 7.95
CA GLY A 32 -6.03 3.40 8.10
C GLY A 32 -5.10 3.60 6.89
N VAL A 33 -5.21 2.77 5.84
CA VAL A 33 -4.42 2.86 4.60
C VAL A 33 -5.31 3.08 3.38
N PHE A 34 -6.12 2.07 2.98
CA PHE A 34 -7.14 2.23 1.93
C PHE A 34 -8.38 2.95 2.44
N SER A 35 -8.78 2.72 3.69
CA SER A 35 -9.84 3.47 4.38
C SER A 35 -9.23 4.47 5.37
N ASP A 36 -10.08 5.33 5.92
CA ASP A 36 -9.69 6.33 6.94
C ASP A 36 -9.46 5.73 8.34
N GLY A 37 -9.58 4.40 8.49
CA GLY A 37 -9.44 3.70 9.76
C GLY A 37 -10.64 3.83 10.70
N LEU A 38 -11.67 4.60 10.34
CA LEU A 38 -12.88 4.74 11.14
C LEU A 38 -13.83 3.56 10.90
N ILE A 39 -14.51 3.14 11.96
CA ILE A 39 -15.53 2.09 11.90
C ILE A 39 -16.90 2.76 11.97
N TYR A 40 -17.62 2.73 10.85
CA TYR A 40 -18.99 3.23 10.75
C TYR A 40 -19.95 2.09 11.03
N MET A 41 -20.59 2.11 12.19
CA MET A 41 -21.51 1.03 12.63
C MET A 41 -22.94 1.54 12.75
N GLY A 42 -23.87 0.80 12.14
CA GLY A 42 -25.30 1.00 12.31
C GLY A 42 -25.85 0.20 13.50
N ASN A 43 -27.09 0.55 13.94
CA ASN A 43 -27.73 -0.05 15.10
C ASN A 43 -28.11 -1.54 14.91
N ASN A 44 -28.22 -1.99 13.65
CA ASN A 44 -28.60 -3.38 13.32
C ASN A 44 -27.39 -4.23 12.91
N GLY A 45 -26.17 -3.77 13.19
CA GLY A 45 -24.92 -4.47 12.87
C GLY A 45 -24.37 -4.19 11.47
N GLU A 46 -24.90 -3.18 10.78
CA GLU A 46 -24.34 -2.72 9.52
C GLU A 46 -22.95 -2.10 9.75
N GLU A 47 -22.00 -2.43 8.88
CA GLU A 47 -20.69 -1.77 8.83
C GLU A 47 -20.54 -1.08 7.46
N LEU A 48 -20.02 0.13 7.44
CA LEU A 48 -19.67 0.87 6.25
C LEU A 48 -18.17 1.20 6.26
N LYS A 49 -17.56 1.18 5.09
CA LYS A 49 -16.18 1.64 4.87
C LYS A 49 -16.13 2.56 3.65
N THR A 50 -15.28 3.56 3.74
CA THR A 50 -15.02 4.46 2.62
C THR A 50 -13.69 4.10 1.94
N PHE A 51 -13.66 4.20 0.62
CA PHE A 51 -12.46 4.02 -0.19
C PHE A 51 -12.30 5.18 -1.14
N HIS A 52 -11.06 5.64 -1.30
CA HIS A 52 -10.78 6.75 -2.20
C HIS A 52 -10.62 6.25 -3.66
N THR A 53 -11.31 6.89 -4.61
CA THR A 53 -11.23 6.52 -6.03
C THR A 53 -9.83 6.67 -6.62
N ARG A 54 -9.06 7.67 -6.17
CA ARG A 54 -7.66 7.86 -6.60
C ARG A 54 -6.77 6.67 -6.26
N ASP A 55 -6.98 6.03 -5.12
CA ASP A 55 -6.24 4.82 -4.73
C ASP A 55 -6.51 3.67 -5.70
N GLY A 56 -7.78 3.49 -6.08
CA GLY A 56 -8.16 2.49 -7.06
C GLY A 56 -7.51 2.71 -8.43
N TYR A 57 -7.44 3.98 -8.87
CA TYR A 57 -6.73 4.32 -10.11
C TYR A 57 -5.24 3.97 -10.02
N GLY A 58 -4.57 4.31 -8.91
CA GLY A 58 -3.16 3.99 -8.69
C GLY A 58 -2.89 2.50 -8.71
N VAL A 59 -3.72 1.70 -8.01
CA VAL A 59 -3.63 0.23 -8.01
C VAL A 59 -3.74 -0.32 -9.43
N LYS A 60 -4.74 0.10 -10.20
CA LYS A 60 -4.89 -0.36 -11.59
C LYS A 60 -3.71 0.03 -12.47
N SER A 61 -3.13 1.20 -12.25
CA SER A 61 -1.92 1.63 -12.97
C SER A 61 -0.72 0.75 -12.64
N LEU A 62 -0.51 0.36 -11.37
CA LEU A 62 0.53 -0.61 -10.99
C LEU A 62 0.32 -1.97 -11.64
N LEU A 63 -0.89 -2.51 -11.57
CA LEU A 63 -1.21 -3.80 -12.19
C LEU A 63 -0.97 -3.78 -13.70
N ASN A 64 -1.34 -2.68 -14.38
CA ASN A 64 -1.06 -2.49 -15.81
C ASN A 64 0.44 -2.41 -16.12
N ALA A 65 1.25 -1.92 -15.18
CA ALA A 65 2.71 -1.90 -15.27
C ALA A 65 3.36 -3.26 -14.94
N GLY A 66 2.58 -4.30 -14.66
CA GLY A 66 3.07 -5.62 -14.27
C GLY A 66 3.62 -5.70 -12.85
N ILE A 67 3.20 -4.77 -11.98
CA ILE A 67 3.54 -4.78 -10.55
C ILE A 67 2.36 -5.38 -9.80
N GLU A 68 2.61 -6.44 -9.05
CA GLU A 68 1.58 -7.11 -8.24
C GLU A 68 1.15 -6.22 -7.06
N VAL A 69 -0.14 -6.31 -6.72
CA VAL A 69 -0.69 -5.67 -5.53
C VAL A 69 -1.40 -6.72 -4.68
N ALA A 70 -1.15 -6.71 -3.38
CA ALA A 70 -1.79 -7.60 -2.43
C ALA A 70 -2.31 -6.80 -1.21
N VAL A 71 -3.21 -7.41 -0.47
CA VAL A 71 -3.78 -6.84 0.75
C VAL A 71 -3.64 -7.82 1.91
N ILE A 72 -3.19 -7.33 3.06
CA ILE A 72 -3.16 -8.08 4.32
C ILE A 72 -3.81 -7.21 5.40
N THR A 73 -4.92 -7.67 5.96
CA THR A 73 -5.66 -6.93 7.00
C THR A 73 -6.09 -7.83 8.15
N GLY A 74 -6.10 -7.30 9.37
CA GLY A 74 -6.53 -8.03 10.57
C GLY A 74 -8.04 -8.26 10.63
N ARG A 75 -8.84 -7.36 10.08
CA ARG A 75 -10.29 -7.48 10.05
C ARG A 75 -10.77 -8.32 8.87
N GLN A 76 -12.00 -8.83 8.97
CA GLN A 76 -12.68 -9.52 7.88
C GLN A 76 -13.97 -8.78 7.51
N SER A 77 -14.14 -8.48 6.23
CA SER A 77 -15.29 -7.72 5.72
C SER A 77 -15.54 -8.02 4.25
N ASN A 78 -16.79 -8.32 3.91
CA ASN A 78 -17.21 -8.50 2.52
C ASN A 78 -17.05 -7.21 1.70
N ILE A 79 -17.12 -6.05 2.34
CA ILE A 79 -16.92 -4.75 1.69
C ILE A 79 -15.48 -4.67 1.14
N VAL A 80 -14.50 -5.09 1.94
CA VAL A 80 -13.08 -5.14 1.55
C VAL A 80 -12.90 -6.14 0.41
N GLU A 81 -13.42 -7.35 0.54
CA GLU A 81 -13.34 -8.39 -0.49
C GLU A 81 -13.85 -7.89 -1.84
N ASN A 82 -15.07 -7.35 -1.84
CA ASN A 82 -15.71 -6.84 -3.06
C ASN A 82 -14.91 -5.68 -3.68
N ARG A 83 -14.41 -4.75 -2.84
CA ARG A 83 -13.64 -3.61 -3.33
C ARG A 83 -12.32 -4.02 -3.94
N MET A 84 -11.56 -4.89 -3.28
CA MET A 84 -10.24 -5.32 -3.75
C MET A 84 -10.36 -6.14 -5.04
N HIS A 85 -11.33 -7.02 -5.14
CA HIS A 85 -11.62 -7.75 -6.39
C HIS A 85 -12.00 -6.82 -7.54
N ALA A 86 -12.84 -5.81 -7.30
CA ALA A 86 -13.21 -4.81 -8.31
C ALA A 86 -11.99 -4.01 -8.83
N LEU A 87 -10.94 -3.87 -8.02
CA LEU A 87 -9.68 -3.25 -8.42
C LEU A 87 -8.74 -4.19 -9.18
N GLY A 88 -9.04 -5.51 -9.20
CA GLY A 88 -8.19 -6.53 -9.82
C GLY A 88 -7.15 -7.12 -8.88
N ILE A 89 -7.25 -6.85 -7.56
CA ILE A 89 -6.39 -7.47 -6.55
C ILE A 89 -6.90 -8.87 -6.26
N SER A 90 -6.12 -9.90 -6.58
CA SER A 90 -6.47 -11.31 -6.37
C SER A 90 -5.95 -11.87 -5.04
N LEU A 91 -4.91 -11.25 -4.47
CA LEU A 91 -4.28 -11.68 -3.23
C LEU A 91 -4.79 -10.82 -2.06
N VAL A 92 -5.91 -11.26 -1.48
CA VAL A 92 -6.59 -10.58 -0.37
C VAL A 92 -6.60 -11.51 0.84
N TYR A 93 -5.82 -11.16 1.85
CA TYR A 93 -5.68 -11.90 3.11
C TYR A 93 -6.35 -11.10 4.22
N GLN A 94 -7.52 -11.55 4.63
CA GLN A 94 -8.30 -10.95 5.71
C GLN A 94 -8.23 -11.81 6.98
N GLY A 95 -8.55 -11.24 8.15
CA GLY A 95 -8.57 -11.96 9.42
C GLY A 95 -7.16 -12.39 9.88
N GLN A 96 -6.13 -11.62 9.55
CA GLN A 96 -4.73 -11.98 9.82
C GLN A 96 -4.24 -11.33 11.11
N ASP A 97 -4.30 -12.08 12.23
CA ASP A 97 -3.69 -11.65 13.48
C ASP A 97 -2.15 -11.66 13.38
N ASP A 98 -1.59 -12.59 12.63
CA ASP A 98 -0.18 -12.65 12.23
C ASP A 98 -0.02 -12.32 10.75
N LYS A 99 0.23 -11.05 10.46
CA LYS A 99 0.45 -10.58 9.08
C LYS A 99 1.72 -11.14 8.44
N LEU A 100 2.69 -11.58 9.22
CA LEU A 100 3.97 -12.09 8.71
C LEU A 100 3.79 -13.42 7.96
N GLN A 101 2.90 -14.30 8.45
CA GLN A 101 2.60 -15.56 7.78
C GLN A 101 1.95 -15.33 6.41
N ALA A 102 0.98 -14.40 6.34
CA ALA A 102 0.34 -14.01 5.08
C ALA A 102 1.36 -13.42 4.09
N TYR A 103 2.28 -12.57 4.57
CA TYR A 103 3.37 -12.03 3.76
C TYR A 103 4.24 -13.12 3.16
N GLN A 104 4.65 -14.11 3.97
CA GLN A 104 5.47 -15.23 3.51
C GLN A 104 4.75 -16.03 2.42
N ASP A 105 3.49 -16.38 2.63
CA ASP A 105 2.67 -17.12 1.67
C ASP A 105 2.54 -16.36 0.33
N ILE A 106 2.34 -15.04 0.35
CA ILE A 106 2.29 -14.20 -0.85
C ILE A 106 3.63 -14.24 -1.60
N CYS A 107 4.74 -14.05 -0.88
CA CYS A 107 6.07 -14.07 -1.48
C CYS A 107 6.39 -15.43 -2.12
N ASP A 108 6.04 -16.52 -1.47
CA ASP A 108 6.26 -17.88 -1.97
C ASP A 108 5.40 -18.18 -3.20
N LYS A 109 4.12 -17.79 -3.20
CA LYS A 109 3.23 -17.93 -4.35
C LYS A 109 3.71 -17.17 -5.58
N LEU A 110 4.14 -15.94 -5.39
CA LEU A 110 4.59 -15.07 -6.48
C LEU A 110 6.08 -15.29 -6.84
N LYS A 111 6.83 -16.02 -6.00
CA LYS A 111 8.29 -16.20 -6.13
C LYS A 111 9.03 -14.85 -6.18
N ILE A 112 8.57 -13.89 -5.37
CA ILE A 112 9.14 -12.55 -5.26
C ILE A 112 9.98 -12.47 -3.99
N SER A 113 11.23 -12.04 -4.15
CA SER A 113 12.15 -11.85 -3.03
C SER A 113 11.80 -10.59 -2.22
N PRO A 114 12.01 -10.58 -0.89
CA PRO A 114 11.75 -9.42 0.00
C PRO A 114 12.34 -8.10 -0.50
N LYS A 115 13.49 -8.13 -1.18
CA LYS A 115 14.14 -6.94 -1.76
C LYS A 115 13.33 -6.24 -2.86
N HIS A 116 12.31 -6.90 -3.40
CA HIS A 116 11.41 -6.37 -4.43
C HIS A 116 10.00 -6.15 -3.91
N THR A 117 9.81 -6.16 -2.58
CA THR A 117 8.51 -5.95 -1.95
C THR A 117 8.44 -4.60 -1.23
N GLY A 118 7.28 -3.97 -1.30
CA GLY A 118 6.91 -2.81 -0.51
C GLY A 118 5.69 -3.11 0.35
N TYR A 119 5.57 -2.41 1.47
CA TYR A 119 4.42 -2.50 2.36
C TYR A 119 3.99 -1.11 2.81
N ILE A 120 2.68 -0.86 2.79
CA ILE A 120 2.06 0.35 3.33
C ILE A 120 1.27 -0.04 4.58
N GLY A 121 1.60 0.57 5.71
CA GLY A 121 0.92 0.36 6.99
C GLY A 121 0.66 1.67 7.72
N ASP A 122 -0.14 1.60 8.77
CA ASP A 122 -0.49 2.73 9.63
C ASP A 122 -0.18 2.48 11.12
N ASP A 123 -0.14 1.22 11.59
CA ASP A 123 0.01 0.92 13.01
C ASP A 123 1.02 -0.22 13.27
N LEU A 124 1.33 -0.43 14.54
CA LEU A 124 2.38 -1.35 15.02
C LEU A 124 2.18 -2.80 14.59
N ILE A 125 0.96 -3.22 14.32
CA ILE A 125 0.64 -4.55 13.79
C ILE A 125 1.27 -4.79 12.41
N ASP A 126 1.59 -3.74 11.67
CA ASP A 126 2.22 -3.80 10.35
C ASP A 126 3.74 -3.98 10.42
N TRP A 127 4.34 -3.57 11.55
CA TRP A 127 5.79 -3.52 11.68
C TRP A 127 6.50 -4.86 11.40
N PRO A 128 6.01 -6.02 11.86
CA PRO A 128 6.65 -7.30 11.57
C PRO A 128 6.86 -7.57 10.08
N VAL A 129 5.89 -7.17 9.23
CA VAL A 129 6.02 -7.27 7.78
C VAL A 129 6.90 -6.14 7.23
N MET A 130 6.67 -4.91 7.69
CA MET A 130 7.45 -3.74 7.25
C MET A 130 8.95 -3.94 7.47
N GLU A 131 9.34 -4.61 8.54
CA GLU A 131 10.75 -4.92 8.82
C GLU A 131 11.39 -5.82 7.75
N LYS A 132 10.62 -6.67 7.07
CA LYS A 132 11.09 -7.64 6.06
C LYS A 132 11.15 -7.06 4.64
N VAL A 133 10.32 -6.09 4.32
CA VAL A 133 10.26 -5.52 2.97
C VAL A 133 11.36 -4.49 2.70
N ALA A 134 11.65 -4.25 1.43
CA ALA A 134 12.61 -3.23 1.03
C ALA A 134 12.03 -1.82 1.17
N LEU A 135 10.81 -1.58 0.67
CA LEU A 135 10.13 -0.29 0.74
C LEU A 135 9.11 -0.29 1.89
N LYS A 136 9.50 0.33 3.00
CA LYS A 136 8.67 0.50 4.20
C LYS A 136 7.95 1.83 4.12
N VAL A 137 6.64 1.80 3.95
CA VAL A 137 5.83 3.01 3.83
C VAL A 137 4.88 3.13 5.02
N CYS A 138 4.87 4.29 5.66
CA CYS A 138 3.87 4.67 6.63
C CYS A 138 2.99 5.79 6.07
N VAL A 139 1.69 5.74 6.29
CA VAL A 139 0.80 6.85 5.96
C VAL A 139 1.09 8.07 6.84
N ALA A 140 0.73 9.28 6.37
CA ALA A 140 1.07 10.54 7.05
C ALA A 140 0.56 10.63 8.48
N ASP A 141 -0.58 10.01 8.76
CA ASP A 141 -1.26 9.94 10.05
C ASP A 141 -1.06 8.59 10.78
N GLY A 142 -0.08 7.80 10.36
CA GLY A 142 0.25 6.53 11.00
C GLY A 142 0.91 6.69 12.36
N HIS A 143 1.04 5.58 13.06
CA HIS A 143 1.62 5.53 14.40
C HIS A 143 3.03 6.14 14.44
N PRO A 144 3.37 7.02 15.41
CA PRO A 144 4.65 7.75 15.43
C PRO A 144 5.90 6.87 15.34
N LEU A 145 5.88 5.66 15.90
CA LEU A 145 7.01 4.73 15.79
C LEU A 145 7.18 4.17 14.37
N LEU A 146 6.08 3.97 13.62
CA LEU A 146 6.17 3.58 12.21
C LEU A 146 6.73 4.73 11.37
N VAL A 147 6.24 5.94 11.61
CA VAL A 147 6.75 7.17 10.95
C VAL A 147 8.26 7.28 11.10
N GLN A 148 8.81 7.00 12.30
CA GLN A 148 10.25 7.07 12.55
C GLN A 148 11.06 5.97 11.84
N ARG A 149 10.45 4.82 11.56
CA ARG A 149 11.12 3.62 11.03
C ARG A 149 10.93 3.40 9.54
N ALA A 150 9.96 4.08 8.93
CA ALA A 150 9.66 3.96 7.51
C ALA A 150 10.73 4.58 6.62
N ASN A 151 10.94 4.02 5.41
CA ASN A 151 11.76 4.67 4.38
C ASN A 151 11.01 5.85 3.73
N TYR A 152 9.70 5.76 3.68
CA TYR A 152 8.83 6.76 3.10
C TYR A 152 7.60 6.95 3.98
N VAL A 153 7.36 8.18 4.38
CA VAL A 153 6.11 8.58 5.03
C VAL A 153 5.32 9.37 4.00
N THR A 154 4.08 9.00 3.72
CA THR A 154 3.29 9.72 2.71
C THR A 154 3.01 11.16 3.16
N LYS A 155 2.75 12.05 2.22
CA LYS A 155 2.21 13.38 2.49
C LYS A 155 0.70 13.32 2.70
N THR A 156 0.07 12.36 2.05
CA THR A 156 -1.38 12.13 2.05
C THR A 156 -1.76 11.22 3.22
N LEU A 157 -2.88 11.51 3.87
CA LEU A 157 -3.43 10.71 4.97
C LEU A 157 -3.98 9.37 4.45
N GLY A 158 -4.02 8.36 5.32
CA GLY A 158 -4.69 7.09 5.05
C GLY A 158 -6.17 7.30 4.66
N GLY A 159 -6.66 6.53 3.69
CA GLY A 159 -8.01 6.67 3.15
C GLY A 159 -8.26 7.92 2.28
N HIS A 160 -7.26 8.78 2.09
CA HIS A 160 -7.38 10.04 1.37
C HIS A 160 -6.50 10.13 0.12
N GLY A 161 -5.99 8.99 -0.34
CA GLY A 161 -5.11 8.90 -1.51
C GLY A 161 -3.65 8.56 -1.19
N ALA A 162 -3.36 8.04 0.00
CA ALA A 162 -2.02 7.62 0.39
C ALA A 162 -1.49 6.46 -0.48
N VAL A 163 -2.35 5.49 -0.79
CA VAL A 163 -1.99 4.39 -1.69
C VAL A 163 -1.67 4.92 -3.09
N ARG A 164 -2.47 5.87 -3.60
CA ARG A 164 -2.20 6.55 -4.87
C ARG A 164 -0.82 7.20 -4.88
N GLU A 165 -0.45 7.91 -3.83
CA GLU A 165 0.86 8.56 -3.72
C GLU A 165 2.00 7.56 -3.87
N VAL A 166 1.90 6.39 -3.23
CA VAL A 166 2.91 5.33 -3.31
C VAL A 166 2.95 4.69 -4.69
N CYS A 167 1.79 4.46 -5.31
CA CYS A 167 1.72 3.97 -6.69
C CYS A 167 2.42 4.93 -7.65
N ASP A 168 2.16 6.22 -7.52
CA ASP A 168 2.79 7.27 -8.34
C ASP A 168 4.31 7.34 -8.09
N LEU A 169 4.77 7.18 -6.85
CA LEU A 169 6.21 7.13 -6.53
C LEU A 169 6.91 5.96 -7.25
N ILE A 170 6.31 4.77 -7.20
CA ILE A 170 6.84 3.57 -7.86
C ILE A 170 6.88 3.78 -9.39
N LEU A 171 5.80 4.23 -9.99
CA LEU A 171 5.73 4.48 -11.44
C LEU A 171 6.66 5.60 -11.88
N GLN A 172 6.76 6.69 -11.10
CA GLN A 172 7.68 7.80 -11.38
C GLN A 172 9.13 7.34 -11.32
N SER A 173 9.51 6.52 -10.36
CA SER A 173 10.88 6.00 -10.23
C SER A 173 11.30 5.13 -11.42
N ARG A 174 10.33 4.55 -12.12
CA ARG A 174 10.51 3.72 -13.33
C ARG A 174 10.36 4.50 -14.64
N ASN A 175 10.03 5.79 -14.59
CA ASN A 175 9.64 6.62 -15.72
C ASN A 175 8.40 6.07 -16.48
N GLU A 176 7.47 5.47 -15.76
CA GLU A 176 6.29 4.80 -16.30
C GLU A 176 4.97 5.50 -15.89
N LEU A 177 5.03 6.61 -15.18
CA LEU A 177 3.86 7.29 -14.60
C LEU A 177 2.80 7.69 -15.65
N GLU A 178 3.23 8.12 -16.85
CA GLU A 178 2.33 8.54 -17.92
C GLU A 178 2.00 7.41 -18.90
N VAL A 179 2.68 6.28 -18.78
CA VAL A 179 2.54 5.13 -19.71
C VAL A 179 1.43 4.19 -19.27
N HIS A 180 1.36 3.90 -17.98
CA HIS A 180 0.43 2.94 -17.40
C HIS A 180 -0.70 3.66 -16.66
N GLN A 181 -1.72 4.07 -17.40
CA GLN A 181 -2.88 4.73 -16.84
C GLN A 181 -3.92 3.70 -16.35
N GLY A 182 -4.48 3.94 -15.17
CA GLY A 182 -5.61 3.18 -14.67
C GLY A 182 -6.86 3.44 -15.52
N LEU A 183 -7.66 2.41 -15.73
CA LEU A 183 -8.97 2.56 -16.35
C LEU A 183 -9.98 3.13 -15.35
N SER A 184 -11.07 3.68 -15.86
CA SER A 184 -12.19 4.13 -15.03
C SER A 184 -12.63 3.04 -14.04
N ILE A 185 -12.91 3.40 -12.79
CA ILE A 185 -13.28 2.54 -11.67
C ILE A 185 -14.68 2.88 -11.15
#